data_e320e4191f3258867ed6651c27088b7f
#
_entry.id   e320e4191f3258867ed6651c27088b7f
#
_cell.length_a   1.000
_cell.length_b   1.000
_cell.length_c   1.000
_cell.angle_alpha   90.00
_cell.angle_beta   90.00
_cell.angle_gamma   90.00
#
_symmetry.space_group_name_H-M   'P 1'
#
loop_
_entity.id
_entity.type
_entity.pdbx_description
1 polymer ?
#
loop_
_entity_poly.entity_id
_entity_poly.type
_entity_poly.pdbx_seq_one_letter_code
_entity_poly.pdbx_strand_id
1 'polypeptide(L)'
;MHQLTISINQILGLSTAASALLSILISALWAIYFNRIKEGQRAEFQKQIETQKAEFSKQLENIKAKNEKMNYITKTQFDAEFKMYQELSESSFQMLLDNSRLFPMGIDRLPESKEEQDKIFQERFNKANNSLVNYQNMLFKYAPFIKEENYLLFDELKEMGRLQLIYYPIYKFEYDEEEKRAIYKEIRECWKRTSVMYTKHDEIIKRLRAYLNNIKLVEDRDEQNC
;
A
#
# COMPACT_ATOMS: atom_id res chain seq x y z
N MET A 1 51.67 16.43 50.31
CA MET A 1 50.68 15.43 49.86
C MET A 1 49.38 16.13 49.59
N HIS A 2 49.08 16.52 48.34
CA HIS A 2 47.75 17.03 47.97
C HIS A 2 46.89 15.80 47.57
N GLN A 3 45.93 15.50 48.43
CA GLN A 3 44.89 14.54 48.10
C GLN A 3 43.95 15.17 47.06
N LEU A 4 43.93 14.59 45.86
CA LEU A 4 42.93 14.88 44.81
C LEU A 4 41.63 14.21 45.26
N THR A 5 40.80 14.88 46.01
CA THR A 5 39.40 14.48 46.20
C THR A 5 38.64 14.82 44.93
N ILE A 6 38.64 13.93 43.99
CA ILE A 6 37.70 13.98 42.84
C ILE A 6 36.31 13.76 43.44
N SER A 7 35.47 14.77 43.40
CA SER A 7 34.13 14.68 43.98
C SER A 7 33.32 13.66 43.18
N ILE A 8 32.58 12.78 43.85
CA ILE A 8 31.69 11.77 43.25
C ILE A 8 30.76 12.38 42.19
N ASN A 9 30.38 13.65 42.36
CA ASN A 9 29.57 14.41 41.40
C ASN A 9 30.26 14.65 40.04
N GLN A 10 31.59 14.75 40.02
CA GLN A 10 32.32 14.90 38.75
C GLN A 10 32.43 13.59 38.00
N ILE A 11 32.52 12.46 38.69
CA ILE A 11 32.53 11.13 38.09
C ILE A 11 31.14 10.79 37.57
N LEU A 12 30.07 11.11 38.29
CA LEU A 12 28.67 10.94 37.85
C LEU A 12 28.36 11.84 36.64
N GLY A 13 28.80 13.09 36.62
CA GLY A 13 28.60 14.00 35.49
C GLY A 13 29.33 13.54 34.22
N LEU A 14 30.55 12.99 34.34
CA LEU A 14 31.28 12.42 33.19
C LEU A 14 30.64 11.15 32.65
N SER A 15 30.11 10.29 33.52
CA SER A 15 29.44 9.06 33.10
C SER A 15 28.10 9.32 32.39
N THR A 16 27.34 10.31 32.84
CA THR A 16 26.09 10.74 32.21
C THR A 16 26.31 11.42 30.87
N ALA A 17 27.35 12.24 30.73
CA ALA A 17 27.72 12.86 29.46
C ALA A 17 28.21 11.82 28.44
N ALA A 18 29.01 10.85 28.87
CA ALA A 18 29.47 9.75 27.99
C ALA A 18 28.32 8.86 27.53
N SER A 19 27.36 8.54 28.40
CA SER A 19 26.17 7.74 28.04
C SER A 19 25.23 8.50 27.08
N ALA A 20 25.09 9.81 27.24
CA ALA A 20 24.30 10.65 26.34
C ALA A 20 24.94 10.71 24.93
N LEU A 21 26.25 10.86 24.83
CA LEU A 21 26.96 10.85 23.55
C LEU A 21 26.86 9.47 22.86
N LEU A 22 26.97 8.37 23.59
CA LEU A 22 26.79 7.02 23.06
C LEU A 22 25.36 6.79 22.54
N SER A 23 24.35 7.26 23.26
CA SER A 23 22.96 7.12 22.82
C SER A 23 22.65 7.93 21.55
N ILE A 24 23.24 9.12 21.40
CA ILE A 24 23.13 9.94 20.20
C ILE A 24 23.81 9.24 19.01
N LEU A 25 25.01 8.68 19.20
CA LEU A 25 25.72 7.94 18.15
C LEU A 25 24.95 6.68 17.71
N ILE A 26 24.41 5.92 18.65
CA ILE A 26 23.60 4.74 18.36
C ILE A 26 22.32 5.13 17.62
N SER A 27 21.62 6.19 18.03
CA SER A 27 20.40 6.65 17.35
C SER A 27 20.70 7.17 15.94
N ALA A 28 21.81 7.86 15.72
CA ALA A 28 22.24 8.29 14.40
C ALA A 28 22.56 7.12 13.47
N LEU A 29 23.29 6.12 13.94
CA LEU A 29 23.59 4.89 13.18
C LEU A 29 22.33 4.12 12.83
N TRP A 30 21.39 4.04 13.79
CA TRP A 30 20.09 3.40 13.56
C TRP A 30 19.23 4.18 12.54
N ALA A 31 19.23 5.50 12.58
CA ALA A 31 18.52 6.33 11.62
C ALA A 31 19.05 6.12 10.18
N ILE A 32 20.38 6.08 10.03
CA ILE A 32 21.02 5.79 8.73
C ILE A 32 20.69 4.38 8.25
N TYR A 33 20.77 3.38 9.12
CA TYR A 33 20.43 1.99 8.79
C TYR A 33 18.97 1.85 8.35
N PHE A 34 18.04 2.50 9.05
CA PHE A 34 16.62 2.46 8.72
C PHE A 34 16.26 3.23 7.45
N ASN A 35 16.91 4.36 7.20
CA ASN A 35 16.73 5.06 5.93
C ASN A 35 17.20 4.20 4.75
N ARG A 36 18.32 3.51 4.88
CA ARG A 36 18.79 2.56 3.85
C ARG A 36 17.81 1.41 3.59
N ILE A 37 17.23 0.83 4.66
CA ILE A 37 16.21 -0.23 4.50
C ILE A 37 14.95 0.33 3.84
N LYS A 38 14.46 1.51 4.25
CA LYS A 38 13.30 2.18 3.64
C LYS A 38 13.54 2.53 2.16
N GLU A 39 14.72 3.01 1.84
CA GLU A 39 15.10 3.30 0.44
C GLU A 39 15.21 2.02 -0.37
N GLY A 40 15.79 0.95 0.18
CA GLY A 40 15.84 -0.36 -0.45
C GLY A 40 14.44 -0.93 -0.74
N GLN A 41 13.54 -0.89 0.25
CA GLN A 41 12.16 -1.33 0.07
C GLN A 41 11.40 -0.47 -0.95
N ARG A 42 11.58 0.87 -0.91
CA ARG A 42 10.98 1.77 -1.91
C ARG A 42 11.49 1.48 -3.31
N ALA A 43 12.81 1.29 -3.46
CA ALA A 43 13.41 0.96 -4.74
C ALA A 43 12.93 -0.40 -5.28
N GLU A 44 12.76 -1.39 -4.40
CA GLU A 44 12.27 -2.71 -4.76
C GLU A 44 10.78 -2.68 -5.16
N PHE A 45 9.94 -1.93 -4.42
CA PHE A 45 8.54 -1.69 -4.79
C PHE A 45 8.43 -0.92 -6.11
N GLN A 46 9.24 0.10 -6.30
CA GLN A 46 9.25 0.88 -7.55
C GLN A 46 9.69 0.02 -8.73
N LYS A 47 10.69 -0.84 -8.53
CA LYS A 47 11.13 -1.82 -9.52
C LYS A 47 10.06 -2.85 -9.85
N GLN A 48 9.29 -3.31 -8.87
CA GLN A 48 8.15 -4.21 -9.10
C GLN A 48 7.04 -3.53 -9.91
N ILE A 49 6.71 -2.27 -9.60
CA ILE A 49 5.74 -1.46 -10.38
C ILE A 49 6.23 -1.26 -11.81
N GLU A 50 7.51 -0.90 -12.00
CA GLU A 50 8.10 -0.72 -13.32
C GLU A 50 8.15 -2.04 -14.09
N THR A 51 8.48 -3.15 -13.42
CA THR A 51 8.47 -4.49 -14.03
C THR A 51 7.06 -4.89 -14.45
N GLN A 52 6.06 -4.67 -13.60
CA GLN A 52 4.66 -4.91 -13.96
C GLN A 52 4.20 -4.02 -15.11
N LYS A 53 4.55 -2.72 -15.11
CA LYS A 53 4.27 -1.81 -16.22
C LYS A 53 4.93 -2.29 -17.51
N ALA A 54 6.19 -2.70 -17.45
CA ALA A 54 6.93 -3.20 -18.59
C ALA A 54 6.36 -4.52 -19.13
N GLU A 55 5.96 -5.45 -18.24
CA GLU A 55 5.29 -6.70 -18.63
C GLU A 55 3.93 -6.45 -19.27
N PHE A 56 3.12 -5.53 -18.69
CA PHE A 56 1.85 -5.12 -19.27
C PHE A 56 2.03 -4.46 -20.65
N SER A 57 3.01 -3.57 -20.78
CA SER A 57 3.34 -2.92 -22.06
C SER A 57 3.79 -3.93 -23.12
N LYS A 58 4.65 -4.87 -22.73
CA LYS A 58 5.13 -5.95 -23.63
C LYS A 58 4.01 -6.91 -24.05
N GLN A 59 3.08 -7.21 -23.12
CA GLN A 59 1.88 -7.99 -23.46
C GLN A 59 0.98 -7.24 -24.42
N LEU A 60 0.81 -5.92 -24.23
CA LEU A 60 0.06 -5.04 -25.13
C LEU A 60 0.67 -5.02 -26.55
N GLU A 61 2.00 -4.86 -26.65
CA GLU A 61 2.70 -4.89 -27.94
C GLU A 61 2.57 -6.23 -28.63
N ASN A 62 2.71 -7.33 -27.90
CA ASN A 62 2.53 -8.68 -28.44
C ASN A 62 1.08 -8.93 -28.92
N ILE A 63 0.10 -8.38 -28.21
CA ILE A 63 -1.31 -8.44 -28.60
C ILE A 63 -1.54 -7.57 -29.83
N LYS A 64 -1.00 -6.35 -29.88
CA LYS A 64 -1.08 -5.45 -31.04
C LYS A 64 -0.46 -6.10 -32.30
N ALA A 65 0.74 -6.65 -32.18
CA ALA A 65 1.43 -7.30 -33.30
C ALA A 65 0.70 -8.53 -33.86
N LYS A 66 -0.03 -9.26 -33.02
CA LYS A 66 -0.84 -10.41 -33.46
C LYS A 66 -2.21 -10.03 -34.08
N ASN A 67 -2.72 -8.85 -33.72
CA ASN A 67 -4.09 -8.42 -34.07
C ASN A 67 -4.16 -7.39 -35.20
N GLU A 68 -3.07 -7.13 -35.94
CA GLU A 68 -3.07 -6.19 -37.09
C GLU A 68 -4.05 -6.54 -38.20
N LYS A 69 -4.64 -7.75 -38.18
CA LYS A 69 -5.65 -8.19 -39.11
C LYS A 69 -7.11 -8.09 -38.63
N MET A 70 -7.36 -7.65 -37.40
CA MET A 70 -8.71 -7.64 -36.80
C MET A 70 -9.48 -6.35 -37.02
N ASN A 71 -10.82 -6.45 -37.02
CA ASN A 71 -11.76 -5.33 -37.18
C ASN A 71 -11.44 -4.16 -36.24
N TYR A 72 -11.39 -2.95 -36.75
CA TYR A 72 -11.09 -1.71 -36.04
C TYR A 72 -11.95 -1.51 -34.77
N ILE A 73 -13.21 -1.94 -34.78
CA ILE A 73 -14.16 -1.85 -33.66
C ILE A 73 -13.71 -2.72 -32.49
N THR A 74 -13.29 -3.95 -32.74
CA THR A 74 -12.85 -4.92 -31.72
C THR A 74 -11.56 -4.45 -31.03
N LYS A 75 -10.63 -3.89 -31.81
CA LYS A 75 -9.38 -3.35 -31.29
C LYS A 75 -9.60 -2.13 -30.40
N THR A 76 -10.47 -1.19 -30.82
CA THR A 76 -10.79 -0.01 -30.04
C THR A 76 -11.47 -0.36 -28.71
N GLN A 77 -12.40 -1.32 -28.75
CA GLN A 77 -13.07 -1.81 -27.54
C GLN A 77 -12.09 -2.49 -26.60
N PHE A 78 -11.21 -3.33 -27.12
CA PHE A 78 -10.18 -4.01 -26.33
C PHE A 78 -9.21 -3.01 -25.69
N ASP A 79 -8.71 -2.02 -26.44
CA ASP A 79 -7.81 -0.99 -25.92
C ASP A 79 -8.49 -0.15 -24.81
N ALA A 80 -9.78 0.15 -24.96
CA ALA A 80 -10.55 0.87 -23.93
C ALA A 80 -10.74 0.04 -22.67
N GLU A 81 -11.09 -1.25 -22.81
CA GLU A 81 -11.27 -2.18 -21.68
C GLU A 81 -9.96 -2.45 -20.94
N PHE A 82 -8.87 -2.63 -21.68
CA PHE A 82 -7.54 -2.79 -21.11
C PHE A 82 -7.12 -1.56 -20.29
N LYS A 83 -7.30 -0.36 -20.85
CA LYS A 83 -7.01 0.89 -20.18
C LYS A 83 -7.83 1.04 -18.89
N MET A 84 -9.11 0.70 -18.93
CA MET A 84 -10.00 0.70 -17.78
C MET A 84 -9.46 -0.19 -16.65
N TYR A 85 -9.09 -1.43 -16.94
CA TYR A 85 -8.54 -2.35 -15.95
C TYR A 85 -7.16 -1.92 -15.44
N GLN A 86 -6.34 -1.29 -16.29
CA GLN A 86 -5.06 -0.72 -15.87
C GLN A 86 -5.27 0.41 -14.85
N GLU A 87 -6.15 1.38 -15.17
CA GLU A 87 -6.44 2.50 -14.26
C GLU A 87 -7.03 2.04 -12.92
N LEU A 88 -7.94 1.05 -12.95
CA LEU A 88 -8.50 0.45 -11.75
C LEU A 88 -7.44 -0.27 -10.91
N SER A 89 -6.56 -1.05 -11.55
CA SER A 89 -5.50 -1.77 -10.87
C SER A 89 -4.50 -0.81 -10.21
N GLU A 90 -4.09 0.24 -10.91
CA GLU A 90 -3.20 1.29 -10.37
C GLU A 90 -3.84 2.00 -9.17
N SER A 91 -5.11 2.39 -9.30
CA SER A 91 -5.84 3.08 -8.24
C SER A 91 -6.08 2.19 -7.02
N SER A 92 -6.44 0.92 -7.23
CA SER A 92 -6.61 -0.06 -6.15
C SER A 92 -5.30 -0.35 -5.41
N PHE A 93 -4.19 -0.44 -6.14
CA PHE A 93 -2.87 -0.65 -5.55
C PHE A 93 -2.41 0.57 -4.73
N GLN A 94 -2.63 1.79 -5.22
CA GLN A 94 -2.33 3.00 -4.47
C GLN A 94 -3.14 3.08 -3.17
N MET A 95 -4.44 2.77 -3.23
CA MET A 95 -5.30 2.68 -2.06
C MET A 95 -4.77 1.63 -1.07
N LEU A 96 -4.37 0.46 -1.54
CA LEU A 96 -3.79 -0.60 -0.72
C LEU A 96 -2.51 -0.15 -0.02
N LEU A 97 -1.59 0.51 -0.72
CA LEU A 97 -0.33 1.03 -0.16
C LEU A 97 -0.57 2.05 0.94
N ASP A 98 -1.49 2.99 0.72
CA ASP A 98 -1.75 4.04 1.70
C ASP A 98 -2.52 3.49 2.91
N ASN A 99 -3.47 2.59 2.71
CA ASN A 99 -4.17 1.89 3.80
C ASN A 99 -3.24 0.99 4.63
N SER A 100 -2.25 0.33 4.01
CA SER A 100 -1.30 -0.50 4.74
C SER A 100 -0.45 0.27 5.75
N ARG A 101 -0.32 1.59 5.58
CA ARG A 101 0.37 2.48 6.52
C ARG A 101 -0.45 2.86 7.75
N LEU A 102 -1.75 2.63 7.72
CA LEU A 102 -2.63 2.85 8.88
C LEU A 102 -2.36 1.80 9.96
N PHE A 103 -2.25 0.54 9.56
CA PHE A 103 -1.97 -0.60 10.43
C PHE A 103 -0.76 -1.36 9.90
N PRO A 104 0.47 -0.82 10.09
CA PRO A 104 1.68 -1.42 9.56
C PRO A 104 1.97 -2.78 10.18
N MET A 105 2.37 -3.76 9.36
CA MET A 105 2.68 -5.12 9.79
C MET A 105 4.04 -5.25 10.51
N GLY A 106 4.79 -4.17 10.61
CA GLY A 106 6.12 -4.12 11.23
C GLY A 106 6.23 -3.12 12.37
N ILE A 107 7.45 -2.95 12.89
CA ILE A 107 7.73 -1.95 13.92
C ILE A 107 7.58 -0.56 13.33
N ASP A 108 6.60 0.16 13.83
CA ASP A 108 6.36 1.56 13.47
C ASP A 108 7.21 2.45 14.40
N ARG A 109 8.31 2.98 13.88
CA ARG A 109 9.13 3.92 14.65
C ARG A 109 8.55 5.30 14.52
N LEU A 110 7.97 5.76 15.59
CA LEU A 110 7.40 7.08 15.72
C LEU A 110 8.42 8.00 16.44
N PRO A 111 8.39 9.31 16.18
CA PRO A 111 9.13 10.29 16.95
C PRO A 111 8.74 10.23 18.43
N GLU A 112 9.59 10.75 19.30
CA GLU A 112 9.28 10.82 20.75
C GLU A 112 8.21 11.88 21.06
N SER A 113 8.16 12.95 20.27
CA SER A 113 7.19 14.02 20.43
C SER A 113 5.79 13.57 20.01
N LYS A 114 4.81 13.73 20.92
CA LYS A 114 3.40 13.43 20.66
C LYS A 114 2.86 14.27 19.50
N GLU A 115 3.24 15.55 19.43
CA GLU A 115 2.80 16.46 18.37
C GLU A 115 3.26 15.97 16.97
N GLU A 116 4.51 15.50 16.86
CA GLU A 116 5.03 14.92 15.63
C GLU A 116 4.35 13.59 15.28
N GLN A 117 4.04 12.77 16.29
CA GLN A 117 3.27 11.54 16.10
C GLN A 117 1.88 11.85 15.54
N ASP A 118 1.15 12.78 16.14
CA ASP A 118 -0.20 13.17 15.74
C ASP A 118 -0.20 13.71 14.29
N LYS A 119 0.80 14.50 13.93
CA LYS A 119 0.99 14.98 12.55
C LYS A 119 1.19 13.83 11.57
N ILE A 120 2.04 12.85 11.90
CA ILE A 120 2.26 11.66 11.06
C ILE A 120 0.97 10.85 10.92
N PHE A 121 0.22 10.67 12.00
CA PHE A 121 -1.05 9.94 11.98
C PHE A 121 -2.09 10.63 11.10
N GLN A 122 -2.18 11.95 11.20
CA GLN A 122 -3.09 12.76 10.37
C GLN A 122 -2.69 12.70 8.88
N GLU A 123 -1.40 12.78 8.58
CA GLU A 123 -0.90 12.64 7.20
C GLU A 123 -1.21 11.27 6.61
N ARG A 124 -1.04 10.19 7.37
CA ARG A 124 -1.38 8.82 6.95
C ARG A 124 -2.86 8.68 6.69
N PHE A 125 -3.69 9.17 7.61
CA PHE A 125 -5.15 9.15 7.47
C PHE A 125 -5.59 9.90 6.21
N ASN A 126 -5.10 11.11 6.01
CA ASN A 126 -5.46 11.94 4.87
C ASN A 126 -5.04 11.26 3.53
N LYS A 127 -3.85 10.67 3.45
CA LYS A 127 -3.39 9.95 2.27
C LYS A 127 -4.26 8.74 1.98
N ALA A 128 -4.53 7.91 2.99
CA ALA A 128 -5.36 6.73 2.83
C ALA A 128 -6.81 7.07 2.46
N ASN A 129 -7.37 8.14 3.06
CA ASN A 129 -8.69 8.62 2.71
C ASN A 129 -8.75 9.13 1.27
N ASN A 130 -7.80 9.93 0.85
CA ASN A 130 -7.74 10.45 -0.52
C ASN A 130 -7.59 9.34 -1.56
N SER A 131 -6.72 8.36 -1.31
CA SER A 131 -6.54 7.23 -2.22
C SER A 131 -7.78 6.32 -2.27
N LEU A 132 -8.49 6.13 -1.15
CA LEU A 132 -9.76 5.40 -1.15
C LEU A 132 -10.84 6.14 -1.94
N VAL A 133 -10.97 7.44 -1.76
CA VAL A 133 -11.94 8.26 -2.53
C VAL A 133 -11.63 8.21 -4.03
N ASN A 134 -10.37 8.34 -4.41
CA ASN A 134 -9.94 8.23 -5.80
C ASN A 134 -10.28 6.86 -6.39
N TYR A 135 -9.98 5.79 -5.65
CA TYR A 135 -10.30 4.43 -6.05
C TYR A 135 -11.82 4.21 -6.20
N GLN A 136 -12.60 4.67 -5.24
CA GLN A 136 -14.06 4.60 -5.28
C GLN A 136 -14.64 5.34 -6.50
N ASN A 137 -14.15 6.55 -6.78
CA ASN A 137 -14.58 7.31 -7.96
C ASN A 137 -14.23 6.59 -9.26
N MET A 138 -13.04 5.98 -9.32
CA MET A 138 -12.61 5.20 -10.47
C MET A 138 -13.49 3.95 -10.65
N LEU A 139 -13.79 3.23 -9.56
CA LEU A 139 -14.66 2.06 -9.58
C LEU A 139 -16.08 2.42 -10.04
N PHE A 140 -16.65 3.52 -9.56
CA PHE A 140 -17.98 3.97 -10.00
C PHE A 140 -17.99 4.42 -11.46
N LYS A 141 -16.95 5.13 -11.90
CA LYS A 141 -16.79 5.54 -13.30
C LYS A 141 -16.85 4.34 -14.25
N TYR A 142 -16.26 3.24 -13.86
CA TYR A 142 -16.13 2.04 -14.70
C TYR A 142 -17.15 0.93 -14.38
N ALA A 143 -17.95 1.07 -13.34
CA ALA A 143 -18.94 0.07 -12.93
C ALA A 143 -19.83 -0.44 -14.10
N PRO A 144 -20.33 0.43 -15.01
CA PRO A 144 -21.17 -0.03 -16.12
C PRO A 144 -20.44 -0.90 -17.16
N PHE A 145 -19.13 -0.88 -17.16
CA PHE A 145 -18.28 -1.53 -18.18
C PHE A 145 -17.52 -2.76 -17.64
N ILE A 146 -17.56 -2.96 -16.32
CA ILE A 146 -16.88 -4.06 -15.65
C ILE A 146 -17.86 -5.24 -15.53
N LYS A 147 -17.37 -6.46 -15.78
CA LYS A 147 -18.16 -7.66 -15.46
C LYS A 147 -18.45 -7.71 -13.97
N GLU A 148 -19.69 -8.09 -13.62
CA GLU A 148 -20.18 -8.12 -12.23
C GLU A 148 -19.24 -8.88 -11.30
N GLU A 149 -18.75 -10.05 -11.71
CA GLU A 149 -17.80 -10.86 -10.92
C GLU A 149 -16.49 -10.13 -10.58
N ASN A 150 -15.98 -9.32 -11.52
CA ASN A 150 -14.79 -8.50 -11.30
C ASN A 150 -15.12 -7.26 -10.44
N TYR A 151 -16.28 -6.64 -10.69
CA TYR A 151 -16.75 -5.51 -9.90
C TYR A 151 -16.85 -5.87 -8.40
N LEU A 152 -17.43 -7.01 -8.07
CA LEU A 152 -17.56 -7.49 -6.70
C LEU A 152 -16.20 -7.65 -5.99
N LEU A 153 -15.17 -8.09 -6.68
CA LEU A 153 -13.82 -8.21 -6.11
C LEU A 153 -13.21 -6.83 -5.79
N PHE A 154 -13.35 -5.88 -6.70
CA PHE A 154 -12.90 -4.51 -6.48
C PHE A 154 -13.70 -3.83 -5.36
N ASP A 155 -15.01 -4.07 -5.30
CA ASP A 155 -15.87 -3.52 -4.27
C ASP A 155 -15.53 -4.08 -2.87
N GLU A 156 -15.26 -5.37 -2.76
CA GLU A 156 -14.81 -6.00 -1.53
C GLU A 156 -13.49 -5.38 -1.03
N LEU A 157 -12.53 -5.13 -1.93
CA LEU A 157 -11.27 -4.48 -1.58
C LEU A 157 -11.49 -3.03 -1.09
N LYS A 158 -12.42 -2.29 -1.70
CA LYS A 158 -12.84 -0.94 -1.28
C LYS A 158 -13.41 -0.98 0.14
N GLU A 159 -14.29 -1.93 0.44
CA GLU A 159 -14.90 -2.04 1.76
C GLU A 159 -13.87 -2.38 2.84
N MET A 160 -12.88 -3.22 2.54
CA MET A 160 -11.77 -3.47 3.45
C MET A 160 -10.98 -2.19 3.77
N GLY A 161 -10.69 -1.37 2.77
CA GLY A 161 -10.01 -0.08 2.95
C GLY A 161 -10.85 0.90 3.77
N ARG A 162 -12.16 0.95 3.51
CA ARG A 162 -13.11 1.79 4.27
C ARG A 162 -13.14 1.41 5.75
N LEU A 163 -13.17 0.14 6.07
CA LEU A 163 -13.15 -0.33 7.46
C LEU A 163 -11.85 0.06 8.17
N GLN A 164 -10.70 0.00 7.52
CA GLN A 164 -9.45 0.46 8.12
C GLN A 164 -9.48 1.96 8.45
N LEU A 165 -10.04 2.78 7.57
CA LEU A 165 -10.19 4.22 7.81
C LEU A 165 -11.14 4.52 8.97
N ILE A 166 -12.20 3.75 9.16
CA ILE A 166 -13.13 3.92 10.28
C ILE A 166 -12.44 3.65 11.62
N TYR A 167 -11.67 2.56 11.71
CA TYR A 167 -11.05 2.16 12.97
C TYR A 167 -9.74 2.89 13.28
N TYR A 168 -9.09 3.50 12.30
CA TYR A 168 -7.82 4.17 12.52
C TYR A 168 -7.88 5.38 13.47
N PRO A 169 -8.83 6.34 13.32
CA PRO A 169 -8.99 7.43 14.26
C PRO A 169 -9.27 6.95 15.68
N ILE A 170 -10.14 5.94 15.82
CA ILE A 170 -10.46 5.33 17.10
C ILE A 170 -9.22 4.76 17.78
N TYR A 171 -8.35 4.13 17.01
CA TYR A 171 -7.09 3.57 17.51
C TYR A 171 -6.06 4.65 17.90
N LYS A 172 -5.99 5.78 17.16
CA LYS A 172 -4.88 6.75 17.28
C LYS A 172 -5.22 8.01 18.06
N PHE A 173 -6.44 8.52 17.90
CA PHE A 173 -6.69 9.88 18.30
C PHE A 173 -7.43 10.05 19.61
N GLU A 174 -8.39 9.27 20.02
CA GLU A 174 -9.09 9.59 21.26
C GLU A 174 -10.19 8.62 21.67
N TYR A 175 -9.84 7.69 22.43
CA TYR A 175 -10.80 7.03 23.27
C TYR A 175 -10.11 6.74 24.59
N ASP A 176 -10.84 6.77 25.68
CA ASP A 176 -10.31 6.31 26.93
C ASP A 176 -9.93 4.82 26.86
N GLU A 177 -9.20 4.35 27.84
CA GLU A 177 -8.68 2.97 27.81
C GLU A 177 -9.81 1.91 27.88
N GLU A 178 -10.97 2.28 28.38
CA GLU A 178 -12.16 1.39 28.46
C GLU A 178 -12.84 1.26 27.10
N GLU A 179 -13.02 2.35 26.38
CA GLU A 179 -13.53 2.37 25.00
C GLU A 179 -12.58 1.65 24.05
N LYS A 180 -11.27 1.87 24.16
CA LYS A 180 -10.25 1.12 23.39
C LYS A 180 -10.32 -0.37 23.63
N ARG A 181 -10.57 -0.84 24.85
CA ARG A 181 -10.72 -2.25 25.17
C ARG A 181 -11.98 -2.85 24.51
N ALA A 182 -13.08 -2.11 24.46
CA ALA A 182 -14.32 -2.57 23.83
C ALA A 182 -14.15 -2.86 22.33
N ILE A 183 -13.32 -2.07 21.65
CA ILE A 183 -13.07 -2.21 20.20
C ILE A 183 -11.74 -2.89 19.87
N TYR A 184 -10.99 -3.33 20.87
CA TYR A 184 -9.66 -3.94 20.69
C TYR A 184 -9.65 -5.12 19.72
N LYS A 185 -10.72 -5.91 19.72
CA LYS A 185 -10.90 -7.03 18.78
C LYS A 185 -10.93 -6.52 17.33
N GLU A 186 -11.68 -5.47 17.07
CA GLU A 186 -11.83 -4.89 15.72
C GLU A 186 -10.52 -4.25 15.24
N ILE A 187 -9.81 -3.57 16.14
CA ILE A 187 -8.49 -3.02 15.86
C ILE A 187 -7.51 -4.14 15.50
N ARG A 188 -7.51 -5.25 16.23
CA ARG A 188 -6.67 -6.41 15.92
C ARG A 188 -7.00 -7.01 14.55
N GLU A 189 -8.27 -7.06 14.18
CA GLU A 189 -8.68 -7.51 12.85
C GLU A 189 -8.20 -6.55 11.74
N CYS A 190 -8.01 -5.26 12.02
CA CYS A 190 -7.45 -4.32 11.04
C CYS A 190 -6.02 -4.68 10.63
N TRP A 191 -5.16 -5.13 11.56
CA TRP A 191 -3.81 -5.63 11.20
C TRP A 191 -3.86 -6.85 10.28
N LYS A 192 -4.73 -7.82 10.60
CA LYS A 192 -4.93 -9.00 9.75
C LYS A 192 -5.49 -8.60 8.37
N ARG A 193 -6.42 -7.66 8.35
CA ARG A 193 -7.06 -7.17 7.13
C ARG A 193 -6.03 -6.59 6.15
N THR A 194 -4.98 -5.94 6.62
CA THR A 194 -3.88 -5.46 5.77
C THR A 194 -3.30 -6.61 4.93
N SER A 195 -2.98 -7.74 5.53
CA SER A 195 -2.48 -8.93 4.82
C SER A 195 -3.52 -9.50 3.84
N VAL A 196 -4.78 -9.55 4.27
CA VAL A 196 -5.88 -10.04 3.42
C VAL A 196 -6.07 -9.15 2.19
N MET A 197 -5.95 -7.83 2.33
CA MET A 197 -6.06 -6.88 1.22
C MET A 197 -4.99 -7.13 0.15
N TYR A 198 -3.74 -7.43 0.53
CA TYR A 198 -2.69 -7.81 -0.42
C TYR A 198 -3.03 -9.10 -1.17
N THR A 199 -3.49 -10.12 -0.46
CA THR A 199 -3.91 -11.39 -1.07
C THR A 199 -5.08 -11.20 -2.04
N LYS A 200 -6.08 -10.38 -1.67
CA LYS A 200 -7.21 -10.05 -2.53
C LYS A 200 -6.78 -9.28 -3.77
N HIS A 201 -5.90 -8.31 -3.63
CA HIS A 201 -5.37 -7.58 -4.77
C HIS A 201 -4.65 -8.53 -5.76
N ASP A 202 -3.81 -9.44 -5.26
CA ASP A 202 -3.16 -10.44 -6.09
C ASP A 202 -4.16 -11.36 -6.80
N GLU A 203 -5.26 -11.74 -6.13
CA GLU A 203 -6.35 -12.51 -6.72
C GLU A 203 -7.00 -11.73 -7.86
N ILE A 204 -7.31 -10.46 -7.67
CA ILE A 204 -7.85 -9.57 -8.71
C ILE A 204 -6.93 -9.55 -9.93
N ILE A 205 -5.64 -9.31 -9.73
CA ILE A 205 -4.66 -9.25 -10.82
C ILE A 205 -4.59 -10.59 -11.58
N LYS A 206 -4.59 -11.72 -10.87
CA LYS A 206 -4.61 -13.06 -11.51
C LYS A 206 -5.85 -13.28 -12.35
N ARG A 207 -7.04 -12.90 -11.84
CA ARG A 207 -8.31 -13.03 -12.58
C ARG A 207 -8.34 -12.12 -13.80
N LEU A 208 -7.89 -10.88 -13.69
CA LEU A 208 -7.81 -9.96 -14.83
C LEU A 208 -6.89 -10.48 -15.92
N ARG A 209 -5.72 -11.03 -15.54
CA ARG A 209 -4.80 -11.67 -16.51
C ARG A 209 -5.46 -12.85 -17.21
N ALA A 210 -6.12 -13.72 -16.46
CA ALA A 210 -6.84 -14.84 -17.04
C ALA A 210 -7.98 -14.40 -17.98
N TYR A 211 -8.73 -13.38 -17.59
CA TYR A 211 -9.79 -12.79 -18.41
C TYR A 211 -9.24 -12.23 -19.73
N LEU A 212 -8.19 -11.40 -19.68
CA LEU A 212 -7.57 -10.79 -20.86
C LEU A 212 -6.97 -11.85 -21.81
N ASN A 213 -6.42 -12.94 -21.25
CA ASN A 213 -5.90 -14.05 -22.05
C ASN A 213 -7.02 -14.87 -22.73
N ASN A 214 -8.19 -15.00 -22.09
CA ASN A 214 -9.32 -15.73 -22.64
C ASN A 214 -10.02 -15.00 -23.79
N ILE A 215 -10.04 -13.66 -23.80
CA ILE A 215 -10.56 -12.85 -24.91
C ILE A 215 -9.84 -13.25 -26.22
N LYS A 216 -8.53 -13.48 -26.15
CA LYS A 216 -7.71 -13.93 -27.29
C LYS A 216 -8.12 -15.30 -27.87
N LEU A 217 -8.54 -16.22 -27.01
CA LEU A 217 -8.90 -17.57 -27.38
C LEU A 217 -10.28 -17.64 -28.07
N VAL A 218 -11.18 -16.74 -27.77
CA VAL A 218 -12.52 -16.69 -28.37
C VAL A 218 -12.42 -16.17 -29.81
N GLU A 219 -11.60 -15.16 -30.06
CA GLU A 219 -11.39 -14.61 -31.43
C GLU A 219 -10.64 -15.57 -32.33
N ASP A 220 -9.64 -16.30 -31.84
CA ASP A 220 -8.90 -17.32 -32.61
C ASP A 220 -9.78 -18.55 -33.02
N ARG A 221 -10.89 -18.80 -32.28
CA ARG A 221 -11.82 -19.90 -32.61
C ARG A 221 -12.82 -19.54 -33.70
N ASP A 222 -13.25 -18.28 -33.74
CA ASP A 222 -14.21 -17.84 -34.78
C ASP A 222 -13.57 -17.73 -36.16
N GLU A 223 -12.25 -17.47 -36.24
CA GLU A 223 -11.51 -17.49 -37.51
C GLU A 223 -11.29 -18.89 -38.09
N GLN A 224 -11.37 -19.96 -37.28
CA GLN A 224 -11.22 -21.35 -37.78
C GLN A 224 -12.53 -21.98 -38.29
N ASN A 225 -13.67 -21.30 -38.09
CA ASN A 225 -14.99 -21.79 -38.50
C ASN A 225 -15.62 -20.99 -39.66
N CYS A 226 -14.89 -20.07 -40.29
CA CYS A 226 -15.23 -19.40 -41.55
C CYS A 226 -14.31 -19.86 -42.67
#